data_17cd402acc62040c1f94338fefcff2cc
#
_entry.id   17cd402acc62040c1f94338fefcff2cc
#
_cell.length_a   1.000
_cell.length_b   1.000
_cell.length_c   1.000
_cell.angle_alpha   90.00
_cell.angle_beta   90.00
_cell.angle_gamma   90.00
#
_symmetry.space_group_name_H-M   'P 1'
#
loop_
_entity.id
_entity.type
_entity.pdbx_description
1 polymer ?
#
loop_
_entity_poly.entity_id
_entity_poly.type
_entity_poly.pdbx_seq_one_letter_code
_entity_poly.pdbx_strand_id
1 'polypeptide(L)'
;MSGTLAYNMRPQSLLDILGQKHIIGKNGLFTKFVEKNHPMSVILYGPPGCGKTTLAMALAHDLNMPCRTFNASTGNKKEMDLIIEEAKLSNGLFVIIDEIHRMNKMKQDNLLPYVESGLLIIVGCTTANPYHSINPAIRSRCQIIEVKPLTQEDIIQGLHHALDSEKGYHHQYQCDEEVLQHIARLSSGDIRFAYNCLEVCTIISHDNHITIEDAKNALTQANGQ
;
A
#
# COMPACT_ATOMS: atom_id res chain seq x y z
N MET A 1 -1.56 15.18 -17.60
CA MET A 1 -1.32 13.99 -16.75
C MET A 1 -1.65 12.73 -17.54
N SER A 2 -0.81 11.71 -17.53
CA SER A 2 -1.13 10.40 -18.10
C SER A 2 -1.49 9.46 -16.93
N GLY A 3 -2.76 9.13 -16.74
CA GLY A 3 -3.25 8.26 -15.68
C GLY A 3 -4.18 8.98 -14.69
N THR A 4 -4.84 8.19 -13.82
CA THR A 4 -5.69 8.73 -12.76
C THR A 4 -4.87 9.36 -11.64
N LEU A 5 -5.45 10.32 -10.91
CA LEU A 5 -4.79 10.95 -9.76
C LEU A 5 -4.30 9.89 -8.75
N ALA A 6 -5.13 8.90 -8.43
CA ALA A 6 -4.77 7.81 -7.52
C ALA A 6 -3.56 6.98 -8.00
N TYR A 7 -3.36 6.83 -9.30
CA TYR A 7 -2.19 6.17 -9.86
C TYR A 7 -0.94 7.05 -9.72
N ASN A 8 -1.03 8.32 -10.08
CA ASN A 8 0.09 9.26 -10.06
C ASN A 8 0.59 9.51 -8.62
N MET A 9 -0.33 9.53 -7.65
CA MET A 9 -0.03 9.76 -6.23
C MET A 9 0.42 8.50 -5.48
N ARG A 10 0.65 7.37 -6.17
CA ARG A 10 1.15 6.16 -5.50
C ARG A 10 2.50 6.42 -4.84
N PRO A 11 2.64 6.10 -3.54
CA PRO A 11 3.92 6.17 -2.84
C PRO A 11 4.98 5.31 -3.53
N GLN A 12 6.17 5.84 -3.68
CA GLN A 12 7.35 5.12 -4.19
C GLN A 12 8.35 4.81 -3.08
N SER A 13 8.41 5.66 -2.05
CA SER A 13 9.28 5.55 -0.90
C SER A 13 8.45 5.52 0.39
N LEU A 14 9.04 5.04 1.50
CA LEU A 14 8.42 5.10 2.82
C LEU A 14 8.11 6.55 3.24
N LEU A 15 8.84 7.53 2.74
CA LEU A 15 8.59 8.95 2.98
C LEU A 15 7.27 9.45 2.36
N ASP A 16 6.80 8.79 1.31
CA ASP A 16 5.52 9.14 0.65
C ASP A 16 4.31 8.47 1.31
N ILE A 17 4.52 7.53 2.23
CA ILE A 17 3.45 6.80 2.90
C ILE A 17 2.72 7.70 3.89
N LEU A 18 1.40 7.72 3.79
CA LEU A 18 0.53 8.41 4.74
C LEU A 18 0.27 7.55 5.97
N GLY A 19 0.21 8.18 7.12
CA GLY A 19 -0.07 7.51 8.38
C GLY A 19 0.98 6.46 8.76
N GLN A 20 0.55 5.32 9.31
CA GLN A 20 1.37 4.16 9.67
C GLN A 20 2.61 4.50 10.53
N LYS A 21 2.53 5.51 11.39
CA LYS A 21 3.67 6.01 12.19
C LYS A 21 4.34 4.93 13.06
N HIS A 22 3.59 3.91 13.46
CA HIS A 22 4.09 2.76 14.21
C HIS A 22 5.00 1.84 13.37
N ILE A 23 4.91 1.90 12.03
CA ILE A 23 5.71 1.10 11.09
C ILE A 23 6.86 1.91 10.50
N ILE A 24 6.57 3.14 10.06
CA ILE A 24 7.50 4.00 9.30
C ILE A 24 7.96 5.25 10.05
N GLY A 25 7.50 5.48 11.29
CA GLY A 25 8.01 6.58 12.11
C GLY A 25 9.46 6.35 12.52
N LYS A 26 10.09 7.32 13.18
CA LYS A 26 11.51 7.31 13.59
C LYS A 26 11.95 6.00 14.28
N ASN A 27 11.06 5.39 15.07
CA ASN A 27 11.31 4.12 15.75
C ASN A 27 10.59 2.93 15.09
N GLY A 28 9.98 3.14 13.93
CA GLY A 28 9.25 2.12 13.20
C GLY A 28 10.16 1.03 12.64
N LEU A 29 9.64 -0.19 12.56
CA LEU A 29 10.43 -1.35 12.14
C LEU A 29 10.95 -1.20 10.70
N PHE A 30 10.13 -0.69 9.77
CA PHE A 30 10.55 -0.51 8.38
C PHE A 30 11.63 0.56 8.23
N THR A 31 11.53 1.65 8.99
CA THR A 31 12.59 2.66 9.05
C THR A 31 13.91 2.03 9.53
N LYS A 32 13.85 1.16 10.55
CA LYS A 32 15.04 0.47 11.04
C LYS A 32 15.61 -0.56 10.05
N PHE A 33 14.76 -1.22 9.27
CA PHE A 33 15.22 -2.11 8.18
C PHE A 33 16.05 -1.33 7.14
N VAL A 34 15.57 -0.17 6.74
CA VAL A 34 16.27 0.70 5.76
C VAL A 34 17.55 1.27 6.37
N GLU A 35 17.49 1.87 7.57
CA GLU A 35 18.67 2.45 8.25
C GLU A 35 19.81 1.45 8.44
N LYS A 36 19.47 0.19 8.74
CA LYS A 36 20.45 -0.85 9.01
C LYS A 36 20.76 -1.73 7.79
N ASN A 37 20.06 -1.50 6.68
CA ASN A 37 20.09 -2.36 5.50
C ASN A 37 19.94 -3.86 5.86
N HIS A 38 18.99 -4.13 6.76
CA HIS A 38 18.77 -5.48 7.29
C HIS A 38 17.25 -5.81 7.30
N PRO A 39 16.69 -6.15 6.13
CA PRO A 39 15.29 -6.53 6.04
C PRO A 39 15.03 -7.90 6.64
N MET A 40 13.82 -8.07 7.17
CA MET A 40 13.29 -9.36 7.64
C MET A 40 11.96 -9.64 6.96
N SER A 41 11.59 -10.90 6.90
CA SER A 41 10.26 -11.28 6.42
C SER A 41 9.16 -10.80 7.35
N VAL A 42 8.05 -10.35 6.76
CA VAL A 42 6.93 -9.69 7.47
C VAL A 42 5.60 -10.22 6.96
N ILE A 43 4.61 -10.29 7.82
CA ILE A 43 3.19 -10.43 7.47
C ILE A 43 2.50 -9.10 7.80
N LEU A 44 2.02 -8.42 6.77
CA LEU A 44 1.18 -7.23 6.90
C LEU A 44 -0.30 -7.65 6.88
N TYR A 45 -1.03 -7.35 7.94
CA TYR A 45 -2.47 -7.62 7.98
C TYR A 45 -3.26 -6.36 8.30
N GLY A 46 -4.49 -6.31 7.84
CA GLY A 46 -5.39 -5.17 8.04
C GLY A 46 -6.50 -5.15 7.00
N PRO A 47 -7.45 -4.22 7.12
CA PRO A 47 -8.60 -4.16 6.23
C PRO A 47 -8.18 -3.96 4.76
N PRO A 48 -9.07 -4.29 3.80
CA PRO A 48 -8.82 -4.01 2.40
C PRO A 48 -8.64 -2.50 2.17
N GLY A 49 -7.81 -2.12 1.21
CA GLY A 49 -7.61 -0.71 0.83
C GLY A 49 -6.69 0.11 1.76
N CYS A 50 -6.18 -0.44 2.86
CA CYS A 50 -5.29 0.29 3.79
C CYS A 50 -3.82 0.43 3.32
N GLY A 51 -3.49 -0.01 2.11
CA GLY A 51 -2.17 0.24 1.50
C GLY A 51 -1.07 -0.78 1.80
N LYS A 52 -1.40 -2.01 2.22
CA LYS A 52 -0.40 -3.07 2.55
C LYS A 52 0.62 -3.32 1.44
N THR A 53 0.15 -3.58 0.23
CA THR A 53 1.01 -3.84 -0.94
C THR A 53 1.85 -2.61 -1.31
N THR A 54 1.26 -1.42 -1.23
CA THR A 54 1.96 -0.15 -1.47
C THR A 54 3.08 0.07 -0.45
N LEU A 55 2.82 -0.20 0.82
CA LEU A 55 3.81 -0.12 1.91
C LEU A 55 4.96 -1.12 1.69
N ALA A 56 4.64 -2.35 1.27
CA ALA A 56 5.65 -3.36 0.95
C ALA A 56 6.52 -2.96 -0.25
N MET A 57 5.92 -2.39 -1.30
CA MET A 57 6.65 -1.90 -2.49
C MET A 57 7.56 -0.72 -2.14
N ALA A 58 7.10 0.23 -1.32
CA ALA A 58 7.89 1.35 -0.85
C ALA A 58 9.11 0.89 -0.02
N LEU A 59 8.93 -0.13 0.84
CA LEU A 59 10.02 -0.73 1.59
C LEU A 59 11.07 -1.37 0.65
N ALA A 60 10.64 -2.16 -0.33
CA ALA A 60 11.55 -2.80 -1.29
C ALA A 60 12.35 -1.76 -2.09
N HIS A 61 11.71 -0.67 -2.49
CA HIS A 61 12.35 0.46 -3.17
C HIS A 61 13.44 1.09 -2.30
N ASP A 62 13.13 1.43 -1.05
CA ASP A 62 14.08 2.10 -0.16
C ASP A 62 15.24 1.19 0.29
N LEU A 63 15.02 -0.14 0.30
CA LEU A 63 16.07 -1.14 0.49
C LEU A 63 16.91 -1.36 -0.78
N ASN A 64 16.51 -0.79 -1.92
CA ASN A 64 17.16 -1.00 -3.23
C ASN A 64 17.33 -2.50 -3.56
N MET A 65 16.34 -3.31 -3.22
CA MET A 65 16.34 -4.75 -3.47
C MET A 65 15.55 -5.11 -4.72
N PRO A 66 16.00 -6.10 -5.51
CA PRO A 66 15.18 -6.68 -6.55
C PRO A 66 13.89 -7.24 -5.95
N CYS A 67 12.74 -6.87 -6.52
CA CYS A 67 11.43 -7.17 -5.97
C CYS A 67 10.53 -7.84 -7.02
N ARG A 68 9.77 -8.84 -6.59
CA ARG A 68 8.69 -9.47 -7.35
C ARG A 68 7.41 -9.49 -6.53
N THR A 69 6.30 -9.42 -7.25
CA THR A 69 4.96 -9.58 -6.65
C THR A 69 4.37 -10.92 -7.09
N PHE A 70 3.74 -11.59 -6.18
CA PHE A 70 3.01 -12.84 -6.41
C PHE A 70 1.62 -12.72 -5.79
N ASN A 71 0.56 -12.99 -6.56
CA ASN A 71 -0.79 -13.02 -6.03
C ASN A 71 -1.18 -14.48 -5.72
N ALA A 72 -1.41 -14.78 -4.45
CA ALA A 72 -1.70 -16.15 -4.03
C ALA A 72 -3.06 -16.69 -4.51
N SER A 73 -3.99 -15.81 -4.91
CA SER A 73 -5.30 -16.19 -5.45
C SER A 73 -5.25 -16.62 -6.91
N THR A 74 -4.40 -15.97 -7.71
CA THR A 74 -4.34 -16.17 -9.18
C THR A 74 -3.05 -16.82 -9.63
N GLY A 75 -1.98 -16.73 -8.83
CA GLY A 75 -0.66 -17.26 -9.15
C GLY A 75 -0.59 -18.79 -9.09
N ASN A 76 0.22 -19.34 -9.94
CA ASN A 76 0.41 -20.78 -10.06
C ASN A 76 1.80 -21.23 -9.60
N LYS A 77 2.00 -22.56 -9.53
CA LYS A 77 3.28 -23.14 -9.10
C LYS A 77 4.45 -22.70 -9.99
N LYS A 78 4.24 -22.68 -11.32
CA LYS A 78 5.29 -22.32 -12.29
C LYS A 78 5.80 -20.90 -12.08
N GLU A 79 4.91 -19.97 -11.78
CA GLU A 79 5.28 -18.58 -11.47
C GLU A 79 6.12 -18.49 -10.19
N MET A 80 5.75 -19.22 -9.15
CA MET A 80 6.53 -19.27 -7.91
C MET A 80 7.89 -19.94 -8.12
N ASP A 81 7.97 -21.01 -8.91
CA ASP A 81 9.22 -21.68 -9.23
C ASP A 81 10.19 -20.72 -9.97
N LEU A 82 9.68 -19.89 -10.89
CA LEU A 82 10.48 -18.84 -11.57
C LEU A 82 11.00 -17.78 -10.60
N ILE A 83 10.19 -17.35 -9.64
CA ILE A 83 10.61 -16.40 -8.57
C ILE A 83 11.75 -17.01 -7.74
N ILE A 84 11.64 -18.29 -7.39
CA ILE A 84 12.68 -19.00 -6.63
C ILE A 84 13.98 -19.13 -7.43
N GLU A 85 13.89 -19.45 -8.73
CA GLU A 85 15.06 -19.50 -9.61
C GLU A 85 15.74 -18.13 -9.75
N GLU A 86 14.95 -17.07 -9.91
CA GLU A 86 15.48 -15.69 -9.93
C GLU A 86 16.18 -15.35 -8.61
N ALA A 87 15.60 -15.72 -7.47
CA ALA A 87 16.21 -15.50 -6.16
C ALA A 87 17.58 -16.18 -6.05
N LYS A 88 17.72 -17.41 -6.56
CA LYS A 88 18.99 -18.13 -6.59
C LYS A 88 20.04 -17.42 -7.45
N LEU A 89 19.64 -16.88 -8.59
CA LEU A 89 20.54 -16.17 -9.51
C LEU A 89 20.98 -14.81 -8.97
N SER A 90 20.10 -14.09 -8.28
CA SER A 90 20.38 -12.77 -7.71
C SER A 90 20.95 -12.79 -6.28
N ASN A 91 21.13 -13.96 -5.71
CA ASN A 91 21.58 -14.16 -4.33
C ASN A 91 20.69 -13.45 -3.30
N GLY A 92 19.40 -13.47 -3.54
CA GLY A 92 18.37 -12.91 -2.68
C GLY A 92 17.32 -12.11 -3.45
N LEU A 93 16.07 -12.21 -3.02
CA LEU A 93 14.93 -11.56 -3.66
C LEU A 93 13.90 -11.13 -2.63
N PHE A 94 13.39 -9.91 -2.79
CA PHE A 94 12.26 -9.43 -2.01
C PHE A 94 10.96 -9.82 -2.73
N VAL A 95 10.07 -10.54 -2.05
CA VAL A 95 8.84 -11.05 -2.65
C VAL A 95 7.63 -10.57 -1.88
N ILE A 96 6.77 -9.81 -2.54
CA ILE A 96 5.48 -9.39 -2.00
C ILE A 96 4.45 -10.45 -2.40
N ILE A 97 3.83 -11.09 -1.41
CA ILE A 97 2.80 -12.10 -1.62
C ILE A 97 1.45 -11.51 -1.23
N ASP A 98 0.67 -11.11 -2.23
CA ASP A 98 -0.68 -10.62 -2.01
C ASP A 98 -1.63 -11.78 -1.70
N GLU A 99 -2.57 -11.54 -0.77
CA GLU A 99 -3.55 -12.55 -0.34
C GLU A 99 -2.90 -13.86 0.17
N ILE A 100 -1.77 -13.78 0.87
CA ILE A 100 -0.99 -14.95 1.32
C ILE A 100 -1.85 -16.02 2.02
N HIS A 101 -2.95 -15.64 2.66
CA HIS A 101 -3.91 -16.56 3.29
C HIS A 101 -4.63 -17.47 2.28
N ARG A 102 -4.58 -17.19 0.98
CA ARG A 102 -5.11 -18.04 -0.09
C ARG A 102 -4.14 -19.17 -0.49
N MET A 103 -2.89 -19.11 -0.04
CA MET A 103 -1.98 -20.23 -0.23
C MET A 103 -2.36 -21.39 0.69
N ASN A 104 -2.50 -22.58 0.13
CA ASN A 104 -2.68 -23.76 0.95
C ASN A 104 -1.41 -24.09 1.76
N LYS A 105 -1.53 -24.93 2.77
CA LYS A 105 -0.44 -25.28 3.68
C LYS A 105 0.80 -25.77 2.96
N MET A 106 0.64 -26.65 1.98
CA MET A 106 1.75 -27.22 1.20
C MET A 106 2.51 -26.14 0.42
N LYS A 107 1.81 -25.17 -0.20
CA LYS A 107 2.47 -24.06 -0.90
C LYS A 107 3.24 -23.16 0.09
N GLN A 108 2.70 -22.92 1.27
CA GLN A 108 3.39 -22.17 2.32
C GLN A 108 4.63 -22.93 2.81
N ASP A 109 4.51 -24.25 3.05
CA ASP A 109 5.64 -25.09 3.49
C ASP A 109 6.79 -25.12 2.46
N ASN A 110 6.47 -25.08 1.17
CA ASN A 110 7.48 -25.03 0.10
C ASN A 110 8.34 -23.75 0.10
N LEU A 111 7.85 -22.66 0.73
CA LEU A 111 8.63 -21.42 0.87
C LEU A 111 9.61 -21.45 2.04
N LEU A 112 9.37 -22.30 3.03
CA LEU A 112 10.13 -22.30 4.29
C LEU A 112 11.64 -22.37 4.10
N PRO A 113 12.20 -23.30 3.28
CA PRO A 113 13.66 -23.39 3.13
C PRO A 113 14.30 -22.10 2.60
N TYR A 114 13.58 -21.38 1.73
CA TYR A 114 14.06 -20.15 1.11
C TYR A 114 13.93 -18.93 2.03
N VAL A 115 12.91 -18.92 2.87
CA VAL A 115 12.73 -17.88 3.90
C VAL A 115 13.75 -18.09 5.03
N GLU A 116 13.98 -19.34 5.45
CA GLU A 116 14.97 -19.69 6.49
C GLU A 116 16.39 -19.36 6.07
N SER A 117 16.74 -19.62 4.82
CA SER A 117 18.07 -19.30 4.29
C SER A 117 18.29 -17.81 4.02
N GLY A 118 17.23 -16.99 4.07
CA GLY A 118 17.28 -15.58 3.69
C GLY A 118 17.31 -15.35 2.17
N LEU A 119 17.19 -16.40 1.37
CA LEU A 119 17.13 -16.29 -0.09
C LEU A 119 15.87 -15.55 -0.56
N LEU A 120 14.75 -15.79 0.12
CA LEU A 120 13.53 -15.02 -0.04
C LEU A 120 13.26 -14.19 1.23
N ILE A 121 13.13 -12.89 1.05
CA ILE A 121 12.56 -12.01 2.06
C ILE A 121 11.11 -11.76 1.64
N ILE A 122 10.17 -12.37 2.35
CA ILE A 122 8.76 -12.27 2.00
C ILE A 122 8.06 -11.16 2.78
N VAL A 123 7.19 -10.43 2.10
CA VAL A 123 6.19 -9.58 2.72
C VAL A 123 4.82 -10.10 2.31
N GLY A 124 4.22 -10.89 3.19
CA GLY A 124 2.87 -11.43 2.97
C GLY A 124 1.81 -10.39 3.35
N CYS A 125 0.92 -10.08 2.43
CA CYS A 125 -0.21 -9.18 2.66
C CYS A 125 -1.50 -10.00 2.83
N THR A 126 -2.30 -9.69 3.84
CA THR A 126 -3.55 -10.39 4.13
C THR A 126 -4.60 -9.48 4.75
N THR A 127 -5.87 -9.72 4.44
CA THR A 127 -7.02 -9.14 5.15
C THR A 127 -7.51 -10.04 6.29
N ALA A 128 -7.08 -11.29 6.31
CA ALA A 128 -7.45 -12.26 7.34
C ALA A 128 -6.52 -12.17 8.56
N ASN A 129 -7.02 -12.62 9.71
CA ASN A 129 -6.18 -12.73 10.91
C ASN A 129 -5.05 -13.75 10.67
N PRO A 130 -3.78 -13.32 10.72
CA PRO A 130 -2.64 -14.19 10.38
C PRO A 130 -2.46 -15.36 11.34
N TYR A 131 -2.93 -15.25 12.57
CA TYR A 131 -2.82 -16.33 13.56
C TYR A 131 -3.67 -17.55 13.23
N HIS A 132 -4.72 -17.36 12.43
CA HIS A 132 -5.62 -18.44 11.99
C HIS A 132 -5.40 -18.86 10.54
N SER A 133 -4.90 -17.94 9.70
CA SER A 133 -4.85 -18.13 8.24
C SER A 133 -3.46 -18.45 7.69
N ILE A 134 -2.40 -18.21 8.47
CA ILE A 134 -1.02 -18.44 8.03
C ILE A 134 -0.42 -19.61 8.83
N ASN A 135 0.29 -20.49 8.12
CA ASN A 135 1.01 -21.61 8.73
C ASN A 135 1.91 -21.13 9.89
N PRO A 136 1.83 -21.77 11.07
CA PRO A 136 2.69 -21.44 12.21
C PRO A 136 4.19 -21.41 11.87
N ALA A 137 4.65 -22.28 10.98
CA ALA A 137 6.04 -22.32 10.56
C ALA A 137 6.46 -21.07 9.79
N ILE A 138 5.61 -20.52 8.91
CA ILE A 138 5.86 -19.21 8.25
C ILE A 138 5.78 -18.07 9.28
N ARG A 139 4.73 -18.08 10.13
CA ARG A 139 4.55 -17.04 11.14
C ARG A 139 5.75 -16.88 12.07
N SER A 140 6.35 -17.99 12.51
CA SER A 140 7.49 -17.97 13.43
C SER A 140 8.76 -17.35 12.84
N ARG A 141 8.79 -17.17 11.50
CA ARG A 141 9.90 -16.58 10.75
C ARG A 141 9.62 -15.17 10.26
N CYS A 142 8.42 -14.66 10.52
CA CYS A 142 7.99 -13.35 10.07
C CYS A 142 7.64 -12.45 11.25
N GLN A 143 7.87 -11.16 11.12
CA GLN A 143 7.27 -10.16 11.99
C GLN A 143 5.83 -9.93 11.57
N ILE A 144 4.89 -9.92 12.52
CA ILE A 144 3.47 -9.70 12.23
C ILE A 144 3.14 -8.26 12.56
N ILE A 145 2.68 -7.50 11.57
CA ILE A 145 2.44 -6.05 11.69
C ILE A 145 1.04 -5.71 11.20
N GLU A 146 0.30 -5.00 12.03
CA GLU A 146 -1.00 -4.45 11.66
C GLU A 146 -0.83 -3.16 10.85
N VAL A 147 -1.46 -3.11 9.68
CA VAL A 147 -1.63 -1.89 8.88
C VAL A 147 -3.02 -1.34 9.16
N LYS A 148 -3.06 -0.15 9.74
CA LYS A 148 -4.30 0.50 10.19
C LYS A 148 -4.95 1.29 9.06
N PRO A 149 -6.29 1.47 9.08
CA PRO A 149 -6.94 2.46 8.23
C PRO A 149 -6.32 3.84 8.42
N LEU A 150 -6.29 4.66 7.38
CA LEU A 150 -5.86 6.04 7.49
C LEU A 150 -6.85 6.86 8.32
N THR A 151 -6.35 7.79 9.11
CA THR A 151 -7.19 8.76 9.82
C THR A 151 -7.71 9.83 8.86
N GLN A 152 -8.69 10.63 9.29
CA GLN A 152 -9.16 11.75 8.48
C GLN A 152 -8.04 12.77 8.23
N GLU A 153 -7.19 13.01 9.22
CA GLU A 153 -6.03 13.88 9.12
C GLU A 153 -5.01 13.36 8.09
N ASP A 154 -4.76 12.05 8.06
CA ASP A 154 -3.88 11.42 7.07
C ASP A 154 -4.45 11.59 5.65
N ILE A 155 -5.76 11.43 5.48
CA ILE A 155 -6.44 11.63 4.19
C ILE A 155 -6.36 13.10 3.75
N ILE A 156 -6.64 14.06 4.64
CA ILE A 156 -6.53 15.49 4.36
C ILE A 156 -5.10 15.84 3.94
N GLN A 157 -4.10 15.33 4.64
CA GLN A 157 -2.69 15.51 4.26
C GLN A 157 -2.40 14.96 2.85
N GLY A 158 -2.94 13.79 2.51
CA GLY A 158 -2.82 13.21 1.18
C GLY A 158 -3.47 14.05 0.09
N LEU A 159 -4.65 14.62 0.37
CA LEU A 159 -5.36 15.51 -0.56
C LEU A 159 -4.61 16.83 -0.78
N HIS A 160 -4.08 17.45 0.28
CA HIS A 160 -3.20 18.62 0.14
C HIS A 160 -1.98 18.29 -0.71
N HIS A 161 -1.32 17.15 -0.44
CA HIS A 161 -0.18 16.73 -1.24
C HIS A 161 -0.54 16.52 -2.71
N ALA A 162 -1.74 16.01 -3.02
CA ALA A 162 -2.22 15.87 -4.40
C ALA A 162 -2.50 17.21 -5.08
N LEU A 163 -2.96 18.22 -4.35
CA LEU A 163 -3.18 19.56 -4.89
C LEU A 163 -1.86 20.27 -5.19
N ASP A 164 -0.86 20.10 -4.33
CA ASP A 164 0.37 20.89 -4.34
C ASP A 164 1.50 20.26 -5.15
N SER A 165 1.61 18.94 -5.19
CA SER A 165 2.75 18.26 -5.80
C SER A 165 2.72 18.24 -7.33
N GLU A 166 3.91 18.14 -7.95
CA GLU A 166 4.06 17.94 -9.39
C GLU A 166 3.46 16.64 -9.91
N LYS A 167 3.37 15.61 -9.06
CA LYS A 167 2.71 14.33 -9.39
C LYS A 167 1.18 14.47 -9.43
N GLY A 168 0.63 15.47 -8.75
CA GLY A 168 -0.77 15.80 -8.69
C GLY A 168 -1.12 17.01 -9.56
N TYR A 169 -1.75 18.01 -8.96
CA TYR A 169 -2.28 19.18 -9.66
C TYR A 169 -1.35 20.40 -9.67
N HIS A 170 -0.21 20.36 -9.01
CA HIS A 170 0.82 21.40 -9.05
C HIS A 170 0.25 22.81 -8.82
N HIS A 171 -0.52 23.00 -7.75
CA HIS A 171 -1.19 24.26 -7.37
C HIS A 171 -2.16 24.82 -8.43
N GLN A 172 -2.62 24.01 -9.39
CA GLN A 172 -3.55 24.47 -10.44
C GLN A 172 -4.96 24.77 -9.91
N TYR A 173 -5.34 24.16 -8.77
CA TYR A 173 -6.64 24.29 -8.17
C TYR A 173 -6.56 24.91 -6.78
N GLN A 174 -7.47 25.84 -6.49
CA GLN A 174 -7.80 26.24 -5.13
C GLN A 174 -8.90 25.34 -4.60
N CYS A 175 -8.79 24.92 -3.37
CA CYS A 175 -9.75 24.02 -2.74
C CYS A 175 -10.02 24.49 -1.31
N ASP A 176 -11.29 24.67 -0.98
CA ASP A 176 -11.70 25.04 0.37
C ASP A 176 -11.43 23.90 1.34
N GLU A 177 -10.92 24.20 2.54
CA GLU A 177 -10.58 23.19 3.56
C GLU A 177 -11.77 22.31 3.93
N GLU A 178 -12.99 22.88 3.90
CA GLU A 178 -14.24 22.17 4.15
C GLU A 178 -14.48 21.04 3.14
N VAL A 179 -14.04 21.20 1.89
CA VAL A 179 -14.08 20.16 0.84
C VAL A 179 -13.22 18.97 1.23
N LEU A 180 -11.98 19.24 1.63
CA LEU A 180 -11.02 18.19 2.03
C LEU A 180 -11.53 17.41 3.24
N GLN A 181 -12.06 18.10 4.23
CA GLN A 181 -12.69 17.49 5.41
C GLN A 181 -13.91 16.63 5.01
N HIS A 182 -14.72 17.09 4.07
CA HIS A 182 -15.88 16.35 3.59
C HIS A 182 -15.47 15.06 2.87
N ILE A 183 -14.51 15.14 1.95
CA ILE A 183 -13.98 13.97 1.24
C ILE A 183 -13.33 13.00 2.23
N ALA A 184 -12.51 13.48 3.16
CA ALA A 184 -11.83 12.64 4.15
C ALA A 184 -12.81 11.86 5.03
N ARG A 185 -13.88 12.50 5.49
CA ARG A 185 -14.93 11.85 6.28
C ARG A 185 -15.63 10.72 5.51
N LEU A 186 -15.93 10.93 4.23
CA LEU A 186 -16.64 9.96 3.40
C LEU A 186 -15.74 8.82 2.90
N SER A 187 -14.45 9.06 2.81
CA SER A 187 -13.48 8.05 2.37
C SER A 187 -13.31 6.89 3.34
N SER A 188 -13.72 7.05 4.60
CA SER A 188 -13.60 6.02 5.63
C SER A 188 -12.19 5.41 5.73
N GLY A 189 -11.15 6.21 5.49
CA GLY A 189 -9.75 5.78 5.51
C GLY A 189 -9.21 5.20 4.20
N ASP A 190 -10.00 5.25 3.12
CA ASP A 190 -9.56 4.83 1.78
C ASP A 190 -9.07 6.04 0.97
N ILE A 191 -7.74 6.17 0.84
CA ILE A 191 -7.11 7.27 0.09
C ILE A 191 -7.41 7.21 -1.42
N ARG A 192 -7.62 6.02 -2.01
CA ARG A 192 -7.93 5.92 -3.43
C ARG A 192 -9.31 6.49 -3.73
N PHE A 193 -10.28 6.18 -2.87
CA PHE A 193 -11.60 6.79 -2.95
C PHE A 193 -11.49 8.32 -2.82
N ALA A 194 -10.70 8.82 -1.85
CA ALA A 194 -10.50 10.25 -1.66
C ALA A 194 -9.88 10.93 -2.90
N TYR A 195 -8.86 10.33 -3.52
CA TYR A 195 -8.27 10.85 -4.75
C TYR A 195 -9.25 10.85 -5.93
N ASN A 196 -10.04 9.79 -6.08
CA ASN A 196 -11.06 9.73 -7.12
C ASN A 196 -12.11 10.82 -6.92
N CYS A 197 -12.55 11.06 -5.69
CA CYS A 197 -13.48 12.16 -5.39
C CYS A 197 -12.87 13.53 -5.72
N LEU A 198 -11.62 13.77 -5.35
CA LEU A 198 -10.93 15.01 -5.68
C LEU A 198 -10.80 15.19 -7.20
N GLU A 199 -10.46 14.13 -7.93
CA GLU A 199 -10.36 14.15 -9.40
C GLU A 199 -11.71 14.52 -10.04
N VAL A 200 -12.82 13.94 -9.58
CA VAL A 200 -14.16 14.34 -10.06
C VAL A 200 -14.46 15.79 -9.73
N CYS A 201 -14.12 16.26 -8.52
CA CYS A 201 -14.28 17.67 -8.14
C CYS A 201 -13.54 18.62 -9.09
N THR A 202 -12.33 18.28 -9.54
CA THR A 202 -11.60 19.12 -10.50
C THR A 202 -12.25 19.18 -11.89
N ILE A 203 -12.97 18.12 -12.28
CA ILE A 203 -13.67 18.06 -13.57
C ILE A 203 -14.93 18.94 -13.58
N ILE A 204 -15.64 19.00 -12.45
CA ILE A 204 -16.89 19.73 -12.35
C ILE A 204 -16.76 21.16 -11.82
N SER A 205 -15.58 21.49 -11.23
CA SER A 205 -15.33 22.82 -10.69
C SER A 205 -15.26 23.90 -11.78
N HIS A 206 -15.63 25.11 -11.42
CA HIS A 206 -15.50 26.30 -12.27
C HIS A 206 -14.32 27.14 -11.82
N ASP A 207 -13.63 27.77 -12.76
CA ASP A 207 -12.53 28.72 -12.51
C ASP A 207 -11.38 28.17 -11.63
N ASN A 208 -11.13 26.85 -11.71
CA ASN A 208 -10.11 26.15 -10.89
C ASN A 208 -10.29 26.30 -9.38
N HIS A 209 -11.49 26.62 -8.93
CA HIS A 209 -11.85 26.69 -7.51
C HIS A 209 -12.86 25.60 -7.17
N ILE A 210 -12.46 24.68 -6.29
CA ILE A 210 -13.25 23.55 -5.84
C ILE A 210 -14.03 23.94 -4.59
N THR A 211 -15.35 23.91 -4.68
CA THR A 211 -16.29 24.30 -3.61
C THR A 211 -16.91 23.08 -2.96
N ILE A 212 -17.55 23.29 -1.80
CA ILE A 212 -18.27 22.21 -1.10
C ILE A 212 -19.47 21.69 -1.92
N GLU A 213 -20.06 22.50 -2.79
CA GLU A 213 -21.13 22.07 -3.69
C GLU A 213 -20.59 21.11 -4.74
N ASP A 214 -19.42 21.36 -5.30
CA ASP A 214 -18.74 20.46 -6.23
C ASP A 214 -18.51 19.10 -5.59
N ALA A 215 -18.01 19.08 -4.35
CA ALA A 215 -17.79 17.83 -3.60
C ALA A 215 -19.11 17.06 -3.35
N LYS A 216 -20.18 17.73 -2.98
CA LYS A 216 -21.49 17.10 -2.79
C LYS A 216 -22.05 16.52 -4.10
N ASN A 217 -21.90 17.24 -5.20
CA ASN A 217 -22.35 16.81 -6.52
C ASN A 217 -21.52 15.61 -7.03
N ALA A 218 -20.20 15.64 -6.86
CA ALA A 218 -19.30 14.55 -7.20
C ALA A 218 -19.70 13.24 -6.51
N LEU A 219 -20.03 13.31 -5.23
CA LEU A 219 -20.36 12.15 -4.40
C LEU A 219 -21.79 11.62 -4.65
N THR A 220 -22.71 12.48 -5.02
CA THR A 220 -24.07 12.05 -5.40
C THR A 220 -24.06 11.26 -6.70
N GLN A 221 -23.18 11.61 -7.65
CA GLN A 221 -22.99 10.86 -8.89
C GLN A 221 -22.26 9.53 -8.68
N ALA A 222 -21.35 9.43 -7.71
CA ALA A 222 -20.63 8.20 -7.37
C ALA A 222 -21.51 7.17 -6.63
N ASN A 223 -22.54 7.62 -5.91
CA ASN A 223 -23.48 6.78 -5.15
C ASN A 223 -24.80 6.51 -5.88
N GLY A 224 -24.94 7.00 -7.10
CA GLY A 224 -26.16 6.89 -7.91
C GLY A 224 -26.28 5.57 -8.68
N GLN A 225 -26.19 4.42 -7.95
CA GLN A 225 -26.74 3.12 -8.34
C GLN A 225 -27.30 2.41 -7.12
#